data_25235c64df83faff41c9841bb0bb22a3
#
_entry.id   25235c64df83faff41c9841bb0bb22a3
#
_cell.length_a   1.000
_cell.length_b   1.000
_cell.length_c   1.000
_cell.angle_alpha   90.00
_cell.angle_beta   90.00
_cell.angle_gamma   90.00
#
_symmetry.space_group_name_H-M   'P 1'
#
loop_
_entity.id
_entity.type
_entity.pdbx_description
1 polymer ?
#
loop_
_entity_poly.entity_id
_entity_poly.type
_entity_poly.pdbx_seq_one_letter_code
_entity_poly.pdbx_strand_id
1 'polypeptide(L)'
;MLTYTLKKTPGHPLYEQLYQSIRDDIAAGRLPAGSRLPSKRVLAAHLGVSVVTVESAYAQLLAEGYAEARPRSGVYVCAIGSSVPVQPPHMPSLPQPTAPEPLFDLSGGTGEDVPFPASVWVRTMREVIADKRLMQPVDFAGAPELRAAIAAHLEQARGLRVSPEQIFIGAGTEYLYGLIVQLLGRRLRYAVEDPGYRKISGIYAANDVTVCPIGLDSEGLSVEALRASGAQIAHISPAHHYPTGIVMPIRRRNALLAWAAEAPERYIIEDDYDSELRHTGLPVPPLFSLDGQGRVLYLSTFSQTIAPSLRIAYLCLPPQLMERLRTQLGFYACAVPSFEQFTLARFIASGDYERHLNRLRKRFREKRAAILAAIAASPLAQRCEIIEENAGTHFLLRLATSRSDAELKRSAAERGLSLRFLSDYRSDGKNSGCAIVNYACMPTERLPAALETLAELLRAKKIDPERIESSKIRATGEAS
;
A
#
# COMPACT_ATOMS: atom_id res chain seq x y z
N MET A 1 -59.28 -4.94 -16.30
CA MET A 1 -58.37 -4.25 -17.19
C MET A 1 -57.27 -3.63 -16.33
N LEU A 2 -55.99 -3.76 -16.69
CA LEU A 2 -54.89 -3.16 -15.93
C LEU A 2 -54.87 -1.66 -16.15
N THR A 3 -54.90 -0.86 -15.06
CA THR A 3 -54.92 0.60 -15.13
C THR A 3 -53.77 1.16 -14.30
N TYR A 4 -52.84 1.86 -14.94
CA TYR A 4 -51.66 2.46 -14.33
C TYR A 4 -51.56 3.94 -14.70
N THR A 5 -51.15 4.76 -13.77
CA THR A 5 -50.84 6.17 -14.04
C THR A 5 -49.41 6.35 -14.47
N LEU A 6 -49.16 6.50 -15.78
CA LEU A 6 -47.84 6.68 -16.34
C LEU A 6 -47.57 8.18 -16.58
N LYS A 7 -46.43 8.69 -16.13
CA LYS A 7 -46.05 10.11 -16.27
C LYS A 7 -44.84 10.26 -17.15
N LYS A 8 -44.89 11.19 -18.09
CA LYS A 8 -43.69 11.56 -18.88
C LYS A 8 -42.72 12.35 -17.99
N THR A 9 -41.72 11.66 -17.41
CA THR A 9 -40.69 12.25 -16.56
C THR A 9 -39.33 12.05 -17.21
N PRO A 10 -38.47 13.10 -17.30
CA PRO A 10 -37.12 12.94 -17.80
C PRO A 10 -36.37 11.84 -17.01
N GLY A 11 -35.70 10.95 -17.71
CA GLY A 11 -34.94 9.85 -17.11
C GLY A 11 -35.74 8.59 -16.74
N HIS A 12 -37.09 8.60 -16.85
CA HIS A 12 -37.93 7.44 -16.54
C HIS A 12 -38.88 7.11 -17.72
N PRO A 13 -38.45 6.25 -18.66
CA PRO A 13 -39.26 5.86 -19.83
C PRO A 13 -40.59 5.25 -19.44
N LEU A 14 -41.65 5.49 -20.22
CA LEU A 14 -43.01 4.98 -19.94
C LEU A 14 -43.06 3.45 -19.92
N TYR A 15 -42.23 2.77 -20.74
CA TYR A 15 -42.19 1.31 -20.74
C TYR A 15 -41.65 0.75 -19.43
N GLU A 16 -40.67 1.43 -18.83
CA GLU A 16 -40.06 1.02 -17.55
C GLU A 16 -41.07 1.17 -16.40
N GLN A 17 -41.76 2.29 -16.36
CA GLN A 17 -42.84 2.51 -15.38
C GLN A 17 -43.93 1.45 -15.50
N LEU A 18 -44.34 1.12 -16.72
CA LEU A 18 -45.34 0.09 -16.98
C LEU A 18 -44.84 -1.30 -16.56
N TYR A 19 -43.61 -1.63 -16.91
CA TYR A 19 -42.96 -2.87 -16.50
C TYR A 19 -42.91 -2.99 -14.98
N GLN A 20 -42.42 -1.97 -14.27
CA GLN A 20 -42.33 -1.96 -12.81
C GLN A 20 -43.71 -2.15 -12.16
N SER A 21 -44.72 -1.44 -12.65
CA SER A 21 -46.06 -1.54 -12.13
C SER A 21 -46.63 -2.96 -12.28
N ILE A 22 -46.47 -3.59 -13.44
CA ILE A 22 -46.95 -4.98 -13.68
C ILE A 22 -46.15 -5.97 -12.83
N ARG A 23 -44.85 -5.83 -12.77
CA ARG A 23 -43.95 -6.66 -11.93
C ARG A 23 -44.36 -6.62 -10.47
N ASP A 24 -44.59 -5.42 -9.94
CA ASP A 24 -44.97 -5.22 -8.55
C ASP A 24 -46.38 -5.79 -8.25
N ASP A 25 -47.34 -5.76 -9.22
CA ASP A 25 -48.61 -6.42 -9.13
C ASP A 25 -48.51 -7.95 -9.13
N ILE A 26 -47.57 -8.50 -9.93
CA ILE A 26 -47.28 -9.94 -9.94
C ILE A 26 -46.64 -10.33 -8.61
N ALA A 27 -45.62 -9.59 -8.14
CA ALA A 27 -44.92 -9.85 -6.90
C ALA A 27 -45.84 -9.76 -5.66
N ALA A 28 -46.80 -8.83 -5.66
CA ALA A 28 -47.78 -8.66 -4.62
C ALA A 28 -49.00 -9.62 -4.70
N GLY A 29 -49.01 -10.51 -5.72
CA GLY A 29 -50.10 -11.45 -5.94
C GLY A 29 -51.38 -10.81 -6.48
N ARG A 30 -51.42 -9.52 -6.81
CA ARG A 30 -52.56 -8.84 -7.43
C ARG A 30 -52.83 -9.35 -8.86
N LEU A 31 -51.80 -9.82 -9.52
CA LEU A 31 -51.86 -10.58 -10.77
C LEU A 31 -51.46 -12.05 -10.49
N PRO A 32 -52.44 -12.94 -10.32
CA PRO A 32 -52.15 -14.33 -9.98
C PRO A 32 -51.41 -15.08 -11.07
N ALA A 33 -50.58 -16.08 -10.68
CA ALA A 33 -49.97 -17.00 -11.60
C ALA A 33 -50.98 -17.66 -12.54
N GLY A 34 -50.64 -17.81 -13.82
CA GLY A 34 -51.51 -18.35 -14.84
C GLY A 34 -52.52 -17.33 -15.40
N SER A 35 -52.66 -16.13 -14.84
CA SER A 35 -53.51 -15.10 -15.41
C SER A 35 -52.97 -14.58 -16.75
N ARG A 36 -53.88 -14.31 -17.67
CA ARG A 36 -53.54 -13.78 -19.01
C ARG A 36 -53.40 -12.27 -18.96
N LEU A 37 -52.27 -11.76 -19.42
CA LEU A 37 -52.10 -10.28 -19.59
C LEU A 37 -52.90 -9.81 -20.82
N PRO A 38 -53.42 -8.57 -20.82
CA PRO A 38 -54.14 -7.99 -21.97
C PRO A 38 -53.24 -8.02 -23.24
N SER A 39 -53.86 -8.04 -24.40
CA SER A 39 -53.08 -7.93 -25.63
C SER A 39 -52.37 -6.56 -25.69
N LYS A 40 -51.20 -6.51 -26.31
CA LYS A 40 -50.40 -5.28 -26.40
C LYS A 40 -51.23 -4.12 -26.97
N ARG A 41 -52.05 -4.33 -27.99
CA ARG A 41 -52.88 -3.31 -28.60
C ARG A 41 -54.00 -2.81 -27.68
N VAL A 42 -54.64 -3.73 -26.95
CA VAL A 42 -55.72 -3.41 -26.03
C VAL A 42 -55.21 -2.62 -24.82
N LEU A 43 -54.07 -3.04 -24.26
CA LEU A 43 -53.47 -2.34 -23.11
C LEU A 43 -52.92 -0.96 -23.52
N ALA A 44 -52.29 -0.85 -24.68
CA ALA A 44 -51.80 0.43 -25.23
C ALA A 44 -52.92 1.45 -25.42
N ALA A 45 -54.05 1.03 -26.03
CA ALA A 45 -55.22 1.85 -26.21
C ALA A 45 -55.84 2.28 -24.88
N HIS A 46 -55.94 1.37 -23.88
CA HIS A 46 -56.48 1.65 -22.57
C HIS A 46 -55.65 2.63 -21.75
N LEU A 47 -54.31 2.51 -21.81
CA LEU A 47 -53.37 3.39 -21.07
C LEU A 47 -52.98 4.69 -21.83
N GLY A 48 -53.44 4.86 -23.07
CA GLY A 48 -53.07 6.02 -23.89
C GLY A 48 -51.59 6.08 -24.26
N VAL A 49 -50.92 4.93 -24.41
CA VAL A 49 -49.51 4.84 -24.75
C VAL A 49 -49.28 4.14 -26.10
N SER A 50 -48.08 4.19 -26.64
CA SER A 50 -47.75 3.48 -27.89
C SER A 50 -47.73 1.96 -27.65
N VAL A 51 -48.03 1.19 -28.73
CA VAL A 51 -47.95 -0.28 -28.70
C VAL A 51 -46.50 -0.72 -28.41
N VAL A 52 -45.49 0.02 -28.91
CA VAL A 52 -44.07 -0.24 -28.65
C VAL A 52 -43.75 -0.12 -27.16
N THR A 53 -44.35 0.85 -26.45
CA THR A 53 -44.17 1.01 -24.99
C THR A 53 -44.59 -0.26 -24.25
N VAL A 54 -45.78 -0.78 -24.58
CA VAL A 54 -46.29 -2.01 -23.96
C VAL A 54 -45.45 -3.24 -24.39
N GLU A 55 -45.04 -3.26 -25.62
CA GLU A 55 -44.17 -4.34 -26.15
C GLU A 55 -42.84 -4.43 -25.43
N SER A 56 -42.19 -3.28 -25.23
CA SER A 56 -40.93 -3.22 -24.47
C SER A 56 -41.13 -3.65 -23.01
N ALA A 57 -42.20 -3.21 -22.34
CA ALA A 57 -42.51 -3.65 -20.98
C ALA A 57 -42.77 -5.16 -20.89
N TYR A 58 -43.51 -5.71 -21.86
CA TYR A 58 -43.79 -7.16 -21.90
C TYR A 58 -42.50 -7.95 -22.27
N ALA A 59 -41.67 -7.44 -23.15
CA ALA A 59 -40.37 -8.07 -23.45
C ALA A 59 -39.49 -8.18 -22.21
N GLN A 60 -39.48 -7.17 -21.37
CA GLN A 60 -38.75 -7.20 -20.11
C GLN A 60 -39.33 -8.23 -19.12
N LEU A 61 -40.68 -8.26 -18.95
CA LEU A 61 -41.35 -9.26 -18.10
C LEU A 61 -41.08 -10.69 -18.56
N LEU A 62 -41.01 -10.92 -19.90
CA LEU A 62 -40.67 -12.21 -20.47
C LEU A 62 -39.22 -12.59 -20.26
N ALA A 63 -38.30 -11.62 -20.45
CA ALA A 63 -36.87 -11.81 -20.26
C ALA A 63 -36.50 -12.15 -18.83
N GLU A 64 -37.19 -11.55 -17.86
CA GLU A 64 -36.99 -11.77 -16.42
C GLU A 64 -37.80 -12.93 -15.84
N GLY A 65 -38.66 -13.59 -16.67
CA GLY A 65 -39.45 -14.75 -16.25
C GLY A 65 -40.65 -14.43 -15.39
N TYR A 66 -41.09 -13.17 -15.27
CA TYR A 66 -42.36 -12.82 -14.65
C TYR A 66 -43.60 -13.23 -15.47
N ALA A 67 -43.39 -13.37 -16.78
CA ALA A 67 -44.40 -13.81 -17.71
C ALA A 67 -43.81 -14.81 -18.74
N GLU A 68 -44.68 -15.60 -19.34
CA GLU A 68 -44.35 -16.48 -20.44
C GLU A 68 -45.27 -16.21 -21.64
N ALA A 69 -44.69 -16.36 -22.85
CA ALA A 69 -45.51 -16.28 -24.09
C ALA A 69 -45.97 -17.67 -24.49
N ARG A 70 -47.30 -17.84 -24.66
CA ARG A 70 -47.86 -19.08 -25.21
C ARG A 70 -48.26 -18.88 -26.66
N PRO A 71 -47.75 -19.70 -27.60
CA PRO A 71 -48.03 -19.57 -29.03
C PRO A 71 -49.54 -19.47 -29.29
N ARG A 72 -49.96 -18.50 -30.11
CA ARG A 72 -51.36 -18.20 -30.48
C ARG A 72 -52.30 -17.90 -29.31
N SER A 73 -51.85 -17.88 -28.05
CA SER A 73 -52.67 -17.71 -26.88
C SER A 73 -52.46 -16.38 -26.16
N GLY A 74 -51.23 -15.87 -26.12
CA GLY A 74 -50.89 -14.60 -25.51
C GLY A 74 -49.77 -14.68 -24.47
N VAL A 75 -49.72 -13.69 -23.57
CA VAL A 75 -48.71 -13.63 -22.52
C VAL A 75 -49.40 -13.93 -21.18
N TYR A 76 -48.81 -14.78 -20.36
CA TYR A 76 -49.34 -15.28 -19.11
C TYR A 76 -48.32 -15.02 -17.97
N VAL A 77 -48.86 -14.73 -16.77
CA VAL A 77 -48.08 -14.54 -15.55
C VAL A 77 -47.51 -15.88 -15.09
N CYS A 78 -46.23 -15.93 -14.84
CA CYS A 78 -45.54 -17.10 -14.28
C CYS A 78 -45.81 -17.24 -12.77
N ALA A 79 -45.72 -18.48 -12.26
CA ALA A 79 -45.63 -18.72 -10.84
C ALA A 79 -44.27 -18.30 -10.33
N ILE A 80 -44.16 -17.12 -9.74
CA ILE A 80 -43.00 -16.72 -8.97
C ILE A 80 -43.13 -17.34 -7.59
N GLY A 81 -42.18 -18.18 -7.19
CA GLY A 81 -42.15 -18.74 -5.82
C GLY A 81 -42.22 -17.60 -4.80
N SER A 82 -42.77 -17.90 -3.62
CA SER A 82 -42.94 -16.90 -2.54
C SER A 82 -41.68 -16.13 -2.33
N SER A 83 -41.64 -14.86 -2.75
CA SER A 83 -40.51 -13.99 -2.46
C SER A 83 -40.45 -13.82 -0.94
N VAL A 84 -39.36 -14.29 -0.34
CA VAL A 84 -39.01 -13.85 1.01
C VAL A 84 -39.04 -12.31 0.98
N PRO A 85 -39.75 -11.62 1.84
CA PRO A 85 -39.75 -10.16 1.85
C PRO A 85 -38.31 -9.70 2.03
N VAL A 86 -37.71 -9.14 0.97
CA VAL A 86 -36.41 -8.52 1.05
C VAL A 86 -36.64 -7.22 1.83
N GLN A 87 -36.49 -7.29 3.15
CA GLN A 87 -36.26 -6.07 3.90
C GLN A 87 -35.03 -5.41 3.29
N PRO A 88 -35.09 -4.13 2.88
CA PRO A 88 -33.91 -3.44 2.42
C PRO A 88 -32.82 -3.62 3.48
N PRO A 89 -31.62 -4.05 3.12
CA PRO A 89 -30.55 -4.25 4.09
C PRO A 89 -30.41 -2.96 4.88
N HIS A 90 -30.54 -3.07 6.21
CA HIS A 90 -30.22 -1.96 7.09
C HIS A 90 -28.71 -1.68 6.88
N MET A 91 -28.40 -0.69 6.03
CA MET A 91 -27.02 -0.29 5.82
C MET A 91 -26.53 0.35 7.12
N PRO A 92 -25.67 -0.31 7.89
CA PRO A 92 -25.07 0.34 9.04
C PRO A 92 -24.36 1.58 8.53
N SER A 93 -24.62 2.72 9.16
CA SER A 93 -23.86 3.93 8.88
C SER A 93 -22.38 3.61 9.09
N LEU A 94 -21.57 3.79 8.03
CA LEU A 94 -20.12 3.63 8.16
C LEU A 94 -19.65 4.53 9.31
N PRO A 95 -18.88 4.00 10.26
CA PRO A 95 -18.35 4.82 11.32
C PRO A 95 -17.51 5.93 10.67
N GLN A 96 -17.91 7.17 10.87
CA GLN A 96 -17.09 8.31 10.48
C GLN A 96 -15.82 8.28 11.32
N PRO A 97 -14.65 8.57 10.74
CA PRO A 97 -13.43 8.71 11.51
C PRO A 97 -13.65 9.80 12.56
N THR A 98 -13.71 9.40 13.84
CA THR A 98 -14.07 10.26 14.97
C THR A 98 -12.87 10.93 15.63
N ALA A 99 -11.64 10.64 15.18
CA ALA A 99 -10.46 11.30 15.71
C ALA A 99 -10.21 12.63 14.96
N PRO A 100 -10.17 13.77 15.65
CA PRO A 100 -9.74 15.01 15.04
C PRO A 100 -8.32 14.84 14.48
N GLU A 101 -8.05 15.40 13.30
CA GLU A 101 -6.71 15.42 12.75
C GLU A 101 -5.77 16.12 13.72
N PRO A 102 -4.58 15.56 14.00
CA PRO A 102 -3.63 16.19 14.89
C PRO A 102 -3.16 17.54 14.31
N LEU A 103 -2.99 18.53 15.15
CA LEU A 103 -2.45 19.84 14.75
C LEU A 103 -1.03 19.72 14.17
N PHE A 104 -0.28 18.70 14.63
CA PHE A 104 1.06 18.38 14.16
C PHE A 104 1.39 16.89 14.34
N ASP A 105 1.95 16.26 13.32
CA ASP A 105 2.39 14.85 13.34
C ASP A 105 3.91 14.76 13.12
N LEU A 106 4.65 14.40 14.17
CA LEU A 106 6.10 14.16 14.09
C LEU A 106 6.45 12.89 13.29
N SER A 107 5.55 11.94 13.21
CA SER A 107 5.79 10.70 12.45
C SER A 107 5.61 10.86 10.95
N GLY A 108 5.22 12.07 10.49
CA GLY A 108 4.96 12.37 9.10
C GLY A 108 3.62 11.81 8.64
N GLY A 109 2.59 12.63 8.71
CA GLY A 109 1.25 12.32 8.17
C GLY A 109 1.25 12.20 6.64
N THR A 110 0.16 12.47 6.04
CA THR A 110 -0.29 12.22 4.67
C THR A 110 0.54 12.77 3.49
N GLY A 111 1.85 12.88 3.56
CA GLY A 111 2.71 13.05 2.38
C GLY A 111 2.53 14.32 1.53
N GLU A 112 1.85 15.35 2.02
CA GLU A 112 1.51 16.57 1.26
C GLU A 112 2.73 17.37 0.76
N ASP A 113 3.90 17.13 1.31
CA ASP A 113 5.11 17.91 1.04
C ASP A 113 6.08 17.30 0.00
N VAL A 114 5.80 16.08 -0.52
CA VAL A 114 6.63 15.51 -1.59
C VAL A 114 6.25 16.15 -2.93
N PRO A 115 7.13 16.94 -3.55
CA PRO A 115 6.77 17.66 -4.77
C PRO A 115 6.59 16.69 -5.94
N PHE A 116 5.35 16.47 -6.35
CA PHE A 116 5.06 15.72 -7.56
C PHE A 116 5.50 16.51 -8.80
N PRO A 117 6.18 15.91 -9.78
CA PRO A 117 6.66 16.60 -10.99
C PRO A 117 5.53 16.81 -12.01
N ALA A 118 4.44 17.48 -11.62
CA ALA A 118 3.17 17.54 -12.33
C ALA A 118 3.30 18.00 -13.79
N SER A 119 4.02 19.09 -14.07
CA SER A 119 4.16 19.64 -15.41
C SER A 119 4.85 18.67 -16.38
N VAL A 120 5.91 18.01 -15.91
CA VAL A 120 6.65 17.04 -16.70
C VAL A 120 5.81 15.78 -16.89
N TRP A 121 5.17 15.30 -15.82
CA TRP A 121 4.31 14.12 -15.87
C TRP A 121 3.15 14.28 -16.87
N VAL A 122 2.44 15.43 -16.80
CA VAL A 122 1.33 15.72 -17.73
C VAL A 122 1.81 15.82 -19.18
N ARG A 123 2.96 16.44 -19.43
CA ARG A 123 3.56 16.48 -20.77
C ARG A 123 3.84 15.07 -21.29
N THR A 124 4.52 14.26 -20.49
CA THR A 124 4.87 12.89 -20.84
C THR A 124 3.61 12.02 -21.06
N MET A 125 2.60 12.17 -20.22
CA MET A 125 1.33 11.46 -20.35
C MET A 125 0.59 11.82 -21.66
N ARG A 126 0.60 13.11 -22.08
CA ARG A 126 0.00 13.52 -23.34
C ARG A 126 0.66 12.87 -24.55
N GLU A 127 1.99 12.68 -24.51
CA GLU A 127 2.71 11.97 -25.56
C GLU A 127 2.38 10.49 -25.59
N VAL A 128 2.20 9.88 -24.41
CA VAL A 128 1.85 8.46 -24.24
C VAL A 128 0.43 8.17 -24.71
N ILE A 129 -0.54 9.03 -24.42
CA ILE A 129 -1.95 8.85 -24.80
C ILE A 129 -2.15 8.66 -26.32
N ALA A 130 -1.26 9.22 -27.13
CA ALA A 130 -1.29 9.05 -28.58
C ALA A 130 -0.80 7.66 -29.05
N ASP A 131 -0.24 6.85 -28.16
CA ASP A 131 0.32 5.53 -28.49
C ASP A 131 -0.78 4.47 -28.64
N LYS A 132 -0.91 3.91 -29.83
CA LYS A 132 -1.93 2.89 -30.13
C LYS A 132 -1.77 1.61 -29.31
N ARG A 133 -0.58 1.36 -28.77
CA ARG A 133 -0.30 0.18 -27.93
C ARG A 133 -1.06 0.21 -26.59
N LEU A 134 -1.53 1.37 -26.15
CA LEU A 134 -2.39 1.50 -24.96
C LEU A 134 -3.71 0.73 -25.08
N MET A 135 -4.16 0.43 -26.30
CA MET A 135 -5.38 -0.34 -26.54
C MET A 135 -5.16 -1.86 -26.43
N GLN A 136 -3.94 -2.29 -26.19
CA GLN A 136 -3.60 -3.70 -26.04
C GLN A 136 -3.21 -3.98 -24.57
N PRO A 137 -3.54 -5.18 -24.05
CA PRO A 137 -3.06 -5.57 -22.72
C PRO A 137 -1.53 -5.69 -22.74
N VAL A 138 -0.91 -5.25 -21.63
CA VAL A 138 0.52 -5.46 -21.41
C VAL A 138 0.79 -6.89 -20.93
N ASP A 139 2.03 -7.35 -21.07
CA ASP A 139 2.49 -8.63 -20.53
C ASP A 139 2.17 -8.74 -19.03
N PHE A 140 1.96 -9.96 -18.52
CA PHE A 140 1.64 -10.19 -17.12
C PHE A 140 2.71 -9.60 -16.16
N ALA A 141 3.97 -9.57 -16.60
CA ALA A 141 5.08 -8.99 -15.83
C ALA A 141 5.20 -7.47 -15.97
N GLY A 142 4.33 -6.83 -16.76
CA GLY A 142 4.36 -5.38 -17.01
C GLY A 142 4.97 -5.03 -18.37
N ALA A 143 4.83 -3.75 -18.73
CA ALA A 143 5.29 -3.21 -20.02
C ALA A 143 6.80 -3.42 -20.21
N PRO A 144 7.25 -3.99 -21.34
CA PRO A 144 8.66 -4.22 -21.61
C PRO A 144 9.51 -2.94 -21.53
N GLU A 145 8.95 -1.81 -21.95
CA GLU A 145 9.59 -0.50 -21.92
C GLU A 145 9.87 -0.05 -20.48
N LEU A 146 8.91 -0.28 -19.57
CA LEU A 146 9.11 0.07 -18.16
C LEU A 146 10.15 -0.84 -17.51
N ARG A 147 10.09 -2.14 -17.79
CA ARG A 147 11.07 -3.10 -17.29
C ARG A 147 12.47 -2.76 -17.77
N ALA A 148 12.64 -2.39 -19.04
CA ALA A 148 13.92 -1.95 -19.61
C ALA A 148 14.41 -0.64 -18.97
N ALA A 149 13.52 0.34 -18.78
CA ALA A 149 13.87 1.61 -18.15
C ALA A 149 14.31 1.42 -16.69
N ILE A 150 13.63 0.54 -15.93
CA ILE A 150 14.00 0.18 -14.55
C ILE A 150 15.35 -0.53 -14.52
N ALA A 151 15.61 -1.48 -15.41
CA ALA A 151 16.88 -2.19 -15.49
C ALA A 151 18.06 -1.21 -15.73
N ALA A 152 17.91 -0.29 -16.67
CA ALA A 152 18.91 0.75 -16.94
C ALA A 152 19.12 1.70 -15.74
N HIS A 153 18.04 2.10 -15.08
CA HIS A 153 18.11 2.94 -13.87
C HIS A 153 18.85 2.21 -12.73
N LEU A 154 18.53 0.95 -12.48
CA LEU A 154 19.19 0.14 -11.44
C LEU A 154 20.68 -0.03 -11.69
N GLU A 155 21.09 -0.24 -12.94
CA GLU A 155 22.52 -0.33 -13.29
C GLU A 155 23.24 1.01 -13.03
N GLN A 156 22.64 2.13 -13.43
CA GLN A 156 23.25 3.46 -13.27
C GLN A 156 23.25 3.94 -11.81
N ALA A 157 22.12 3.80 -11.11
CA ALA A 157 21.93 4.37 -9.78
C ALA A 157 22.41 3.45 -8.65
N ARG A 158 22.41 2.13 -8.86
CA ARG A 158 22.66 1.12 -7.82
C ARG A 158 23.80 0.15 -8.16
N GLY A 159 24.33 0.21 -9.38
CA GLY A 159 25.30 -0.80 -9.88
C GLY A 159 24.69 -2.20 -9.97
N LEU A 160 23.36 -2.31 -9.94
CA LEU A 160 22.64 -3.57 -9.99
C LEU A 160 22.32 -3.93 -11.44
N ARG A 161 23.02 -4.95 -11.97
CA ARG A 161 22.75 -5.49 -13.30
C ARG A 161 21.68 -6.55 -13.24
N VAL A 162 20.55 -6.27 -13.85
CA VAL A 162 19.40 -7.16 -13.96
C VAL A 162 18.82 -7.09 -15.36
N SER A 163 18.43 -8.26 -15.93
CA SER A 163 17.74 -8.28 -17.22
C SER A 163 16.30 -7.77 -17.07
N PRO A 164 15.74 -7.03 -18.06
CA PRO A 164 14.32 -6.67 -18.07
C PRO A 164 13.38 -7.87 -17.89
N GLU A 165 13.78 -9.06 -18.34
CA GLU A 165 13.01 -10.29 -18.19
C GLU A 165 12.94 -10.80 -16.74
N GLN A 166 13.82 -10.33 -15.85
CA GLN A 166 13.81 -10.65 -14.43
C GLN A 166 12.95 -9.68 -13.61
N ILE A 167 12.37 -8.65 -14.24
CA ILE A 167 11.61 -7.61 -13.57
C ILE A 167 10.11 -7.86 -13.72
N PHE A 168 9.39 -7.83 -12.60
CA PHE A 168 7.94 -7.91 -12.52
C PHE A 168 7.38 -6.60 -11.93
N ILE A 169 6.39 -6.00 -12.60
CA ILE A 169 5.74 -4.75 -12.19
C ILE A 169 4.47 -5.08 -11.41
N GLY A 170 4.32 -4.49 -10.22
CA GLY A 170 3.16 -4.70 -9.36
C GLY A 170 2.52 -3.42 -8.85
N ALA A 171 1.26 -3.52 -8.44
CA ALA A 171 0.43 -2.41 -7.95
C ALA A 171 0.78 -2.01 -6.50
N GLY A 172 2.04 -1.69 -6.25
CA GLY A 172 2.61 -1.37 -4.95
C GLY A 172 3.15 -2.60 -4.21
N THR A 173 3.93 -2.34 -3.15
CA THR A 173 4.63 -3.40 -2.39
C THR A 173 3.67 -4.36 -1.70
N GLU A 174 2.53 -3.89 -1.23
CA GLU A 174 1.51 -4.71 -0.56
C GLU A 174 0.97 -5.82 -1.48
N TYR A 175 0.73 -5.49 -2.76
CA TYR A 175 0.38 -6.46 -3.79
C TYR A 175 1.52 -7.47 -4.01
N LEU A 176 2.75 -6.98 -4.10
CA LEU A 176 3.92 -7.82 -4.32
C LEU A 176 4.20 -8.79 -3.15
N TYR A 177 3.96 -8.38 -1.90
CA TYR A 177 4.08 -9.29 -0.75
C TYR A 177 3.11 -10.47 -0.86
N GLY A 178 1.85 -10.21 -1.24
CA GLY A 178 0.87 -11.27 -1.49
C GLY A 178 1.27 -12.18 -2.66
N LEU A 179 1.81 -11.62 -3.73
CA LEU A 179 2.31 -12.36 -4.89
C LEU A 179 3.50 -13.25 -4.52
N ILE A 180 4.44 -12.74 -3.70
CA ILE A 180 5.58 -13.51 -3.20
C ILE A 180 5.11 -14.72 -2.37
N VAL A 181 4.09 -14.55 -1.55
CA VAL A 181 3.50 -15.69 -0.80
C VAL A 181 2.91 -16.74 -1.75
N GLN A 182 2.25 -16.32 -2.83
CA GLN A 182 1.75 -17.26 -3.84
C GLN A 182 2.89 -17.97 -4.58
N LEU A 183 3.98 -17.26 -4.87
CA LEU A 183 5.15 -17.79 -5.56
C LEU A 183 5.95 -18.77 -4.69
N LEU A 184 6.30 -18.37 -3.47
CA LEU A 184 7.18 -19.18 -2.60
C LEU A 184 6.43 -20.25 -1.82
N GLY A 185 5.20 -19.96 -1.39
CA GLY A 185 4.32 -20.90 -0.70
C GLY A 185 3.88 -20.46 0.68
N ARG A 186 2.62 -20.72 1.02
CA ARG A 186 2.00 -20.36 2.30
C ARG A 186 2.43 -21.26 3.46
N ARG A 187 2.93 -22.47 3.16
CA ARG A 187 3.35 -23.45 4.19
C ARG A 187 4.72 -23.14 4.79
N LEU A 188 5.47 -22.22 4.17
CA LEU A 188 6.78 -21.79 4.66
C LEU A 188 6.61 -20.80 5.81
N ARG A 189 7.62 -20.72 6.65
CA ARG A 189 7.70 -19.75 7.74
C ARG A 189 8.47 -18.52 7.29
N TYR A 190 7.89 -17.35 7.49
CA TYR A 190 8.45 -16.08 7.06
C TYR A 190 8.99 -15.31 8.26
N ALA A 191 10.29 -15.13 8.31
CA ALA A 191 10.94 -14.26 9.27
C ALA A 191 10.77 -12.79 8.84
N VAL A 192 10.45 -11.93 9.79
CA VAL A 192 10.35 -10.48 9.63
C VAL A 192 11.16 -9.81 10.73
N GLU A 193 11.69 -8.63 10.44
CA GLU A 193 12.45 -7.82 11.39
C GLU A 193 11.55 -7.30 12.52
N ASP A 194 12.05 -7.31 13.78
CA ASP A 194 11.32 -6.83 14.97
C ASP A 194 12.27 -6.00 15.88
N PRO A 195 12.05 -4.68 16.03
CA PRO A 195 10.98 -3.88 15.44
C PRO A 195 11.03 -3.84 13.92
N GLY A 196 9.87 -3.74 13.26
CA GLY A 196 9.78 -3.74 11.81
C GLY A 196 8.47 -3.18 11.27
N TYR A 197 8.35 -3.02 9.97
CA TYR A 197 7.15 -2.47 9.35
C TYR A 197 5.96 -3.40 9.48
N ARG A 198 5.05 -3.07 10.41
CA ARG A 198 3.93 -3.96 10.83
C ARG A 198 3.01 -4.41 9.70
N LYS A 199 2.90 -3.64 8.61
CA LYS A 199 2.09 -4.06 7.46
C LYS A 199 2.60 -5.35 6.83
N ILE A 200 3.91 -5.59 6.83
CA ILE A 200 4.50 -6.84 6.29
C ILE A 200 3.94 -8.03 7.04
N SER A 201 4.05 -8.01 8.38
CA SER A 201 3.51 -9.08 9.24
C SER A 201 2.01 -9.25 9.06
N GLY A 202 1.25 -8.14 8.98
CA GLY A 202 -0.19 -8.16 8.77
C GLY A 202 -0.59 -8.79 7.44
N ILE A 203 0.12 -8.44 6.34
CA ILE A 203 -0.14 -9.00 5.01
C ILE A 203 0.19 -10.49 4.96
N TYR A 204 1.30 -10.91 5.55
CA TYR A 204 1.66 -12.32 5.63
C TYR A 204 0.64 -13.12 6.43
N ALA A 205 0.23 -12.61 7.60
CA ALA A 205 -0.81 -13.24 8.41
C ALA A 205 -2.16 -13.33 7.66
N ALA A 206 -2.55 -12.28 6.93
CA ALA A 206 -3.75 -12.27 6.11
C ALA A 206 -3.69 -13.24 4.90
N ASN A 207 -2.49 -13.73 4.55
CA ASN A 207 -2.27 -14.77 3.54
C ASN A 207 -2.04 -16.15 4.17
N ASP A 208 -2.42 -16.38 5.42
CA ASP A 208 -2.27 -17.64 6.16
C ASP A 208 -0.82 -18.12 6.29
N VAL A 209 0.14 -17.19 6.37
CA VAL A 209 1.56 -17.51 6.54
C VAL A 209 1.95 -17.43 8.01
N THR A 210 2.75 -18.39 8.46
CA THR A 210 3.37 -18.35 9.78
C THR A 210 4.47 -17.30 9.81
N VAL A 211 4.26 -16.21 10.55
CA VAL A 211 5.21 -15.11 10.73
C VAL A 211 6.08 -15.35 11.94
N CYS A 212 7.40 -15.20 11.77
CA CYS A 212 8.40 -15.31 12.84
C CYS A 212 9.08 -13.95 13.05
N PRO A 213 8.71 -13.15 14.06
CA PRO A 213 9.42 -11.93 14.40
C PRO A 213 10.85 -12.25 14.88
N ILE A 214 11.85 -11.61 14.27
CA ILE A 214 13.27 -11.82 14.60
C ILE A 214 13.85 -10.52 15.12
N GLY A 215 14.41 -10.58 16.34
CA GLY A 215 15.02 -9.42 16.97
C GLY A 215 16.22 -8.88 16.19
N LEU A 216 16.41 -7.57 16.31
CA LEU A 216 17.54 -6.84 15.74
C LEU A 216 18.61 -6.60 16.81
N ASP A 217 19.87 -6.62 16.39
CA ASP A 217 20.99 -6.05 17.10
C ASP A 217 21.50 -4.77 16.41
N SER A 218 22.68 -4.27 16.76
CA SER A 218 23.27 -3.06 16.15
C SER A 218 23.59 -3.19 14.67
N GLU A 219 23.55 -4.38 14.09
CA GLU A 219 23.84 -4.65 12.67
C GLU A 219 22.62 -5.07 11.85
N GLY A 220 21.43 -5.08 12.48
CA GLY A 220 20.18 -5.51 11.87
C GLY A 220 19.74 -6.90 12.34
N LEU A 221 19.03 -7.64 11.48
CA LEU A 221 18.43 -8.92 11.82
C LEU A 221 19.48 -9.94 12.31
N SER A 222 19.24 -10.56 13.49
CA SER A 222 20.11 -11.59 14.08
C SER A 222 20.03 -12.88 13.29
N VAL A 223 21.13 -13.30 12.68
CA VAL A 223 21.20 -14.55 11.89
C VAL A 223 21.09 -15.79 12.79
N GLU A 224 21.57 -15.71 14.03
CA GLU A 224 21.42 -16.77 15.01
C GLU A 224 19.96 -17.00 15.38
N ALA A 225 19.23 -15.91 15.72
CA ALA A 225 17.82 -15.98 15.99
C ALA A 225 17.01 -16.44 14.76
N LEU A 226 17.42 -16.02 13.55
CA LEU A 226 16.83 -16.48 12.30
C LEU A 226 16.97 -17.99 12.12
N ARG A 227 18.16 -18.56 12.37
CA ARG A 227 18.37 -20.02 12.34
C ARG A 227 17.51 -20.75 13.37
N ALA A 228 17.49 -20.24 14.59
CA ALA A 228 16.71 -20.81 15.69
C ALA A 228 15.19 -20.80 15.44
N SER A 229 14.69 -19.83 14.65
CA SER A 229 13.27 -19.70 14.33
C SER A 229 12.73 -20.81 13.41
N GLY A 230 13.61 -21.49 12.67
CA GLY A 230 13.24 -22.45 11.64
C GLY A 230 12.53 -21.81 10.42
N ALA A 231 12.68 -20.50 10.21
CA ALA A 231 12.13 -19.83 9.05
C ALA A 231 12.88 -20.22 7.77
N GLN A 232 12.15 -20.26 6.65
CA GLN A 232 12.70 -20.49 5.32
C GLN A 232 12.81 -19.19 4.51
N ILE A 233 11.97 -18.21 4.80
CA ILE A 233 11.98 -16.92 4.10
C ILE A 233 12.37 -15.83 5.11
N ALA A 234 13.30 -14.96 4.74
CA ALA A 234 13.67 -13.78 5.53
C ALA A 234 13.33 -12.51 4.76
N HIS A 235 12.44 -11.68 5.30
CA HIS A 235 12.10 -10.37 4.74
C HIS A 235 12.84 -9.30 5.53
N ILE A 236 13.73 -8.57 4.86
CA ILE A 236 14.66 -7.63 5.47
C ILE A 236 14.80 -6.34 4.64
N SER A 237 15.20 -5.25 5.30
CA SER A 237 15.50 -3.96 4.68
C SER A 237 16.97 -3.56 4.93
N PRO A 238 17.96 -4.20 4.26
CA PRO A 238 19.36 -4.11 4.63
C PRO A 238 20.02 -2.78 4.24
N ALA A 239 19.45 -2.04 3.29
CA ALA A 239 20.00 -0.74 2.85
C ALA A 239 19.66 0.38 3.83
N HIS A 240 18.46 0.34 4.44
CA HIS A 240 17.97 1.28 5.43
C HIS A 240 16.77 0.67 6.14
N HIS A 241 17.00 0.13 7.34
CA HIS A 241 15.96 -0.57 8.08
C HIS A 241 14.89 0.41 8.61
N TYR A 242 13.62 0.11 8.35
CA TYR A 242 12.51 0.86 8.95
C TYR A 242 11.95 0.12 10.18
N PRO A 243 11.80 0.78 11.34
CA PRO A 243 12.00 2.21 11.56
C PRO A 243 13.34 2.58 12.24
N THR A 244 14.30 1.66 12.40
CA THR A 244 15.50 1.92 13.22
C THR A 244 16.57 2.76 12.52
N GLY A 245 16.56 2.82 11.19
CA GLY A 245 17.60 3.49 10.40
C GLY A 245 18.88 2.67 10.20
N ILE A 246 18.99 1.48 10.78
CA ILE A 246 20.18 0.64 10.68
C ILE A 246 20.52 0.32 9.23
N VAL A 247 21.78 0.49 8.85
CA VAL A 247 22.35 0.05 7.59
C VAL A 247 23.15 -1.22 7.84
N MET A 248 22.70 -2.33 7.26
CA MET A 248 23.30 -3.65 7.49
C MET A 248 24.72 -3.72 6.91
N PRO A 249 25.76 -4.03 7.73
CA PRO A 249 27.13 -4.13 7.27
C PRO A 249 27.36 -5.37 6.40
N ILE A 250 28.42 -5.34 5.58
CA ILE A 250 28.72 -6.42 4.62
C ILE A 250 28.89 -7.78 5.28
N ARG A 251 29.46 -7.85 6.49
CA ARG A 251 29.61 -9.12 7.20
C ARG A 251 28.27 -9.79 7.50
N ARG A 252 27.26 -9.00 7.91
CA ARG A 252 25.90 -9.49 8.19
C ARG A 252 25.20 -9.91 6.91
N ARG A 253 25.35 -9.17 5.82
CA ARG A 253 24.84 -9.51 4.49
C ARG A 253 25.37 -10.86 4.01
N ASN A 254 26.68 -11.08 4.13
CA ASN A 254 27.32 -12.35 3.77
C ASN A 254 26.82 -13.52 4.66
N ALA A 255 26.60 -13.28 5.96
CA ALA A 255 26.05 -14.28 6.85
C ALA A 255 24.61 -14.67 6.51
N LEU A 256 23.78 -13.73 6.03
CA LEU A 256 22.43 -13.98 5.52
C LEU A 256 22.45 -14.75 4.20
N LEU A 257 23.35 -14.41 3.26
CA LEU A 257 23.52 -15.18 2.03
C LEU A 257 23.97 -16.60 2.31
N ALA A 258 24.89 -16.80 3.25
CA ALA A 258 25.29 -18.13 3.71
C ALA A 258 24.11 -18.90 4.32
N TRP A 259 23.29 -18.25 5.15
CA TRP A 259 22.08 -18.86 5.68
C TRP A 259 21.10 -19.28 4.57
N ALA A 260 20.91 -18.45 3.55
CA ALA A 260 20.03 -18.80 2.43
C ALA A 260 20.57 -19.96 1.60
N ALA A 261 21.90 -20.10 1.51
CA ALA A 261 22.57 -21.18 0.79
C ALA A 261 22.50 -22.55 1.50
N GLU A 262 22.18 -22.59 2.81
CA GLU A 262 22.16 -23.84 3.60
C GLU A 262 20.99 -24.78 3.22
N ALA A 263 19.92 -24.28 2.57
CA ALA A 263 18.79 -25.11 2.16
C ALA A 263 18.09 -24.56 0.90
N PRO A 264 17.60 -25.44 0.01
CA PRO A 264 17.04 -25.05 -1.31
C PRO A 264 15.74 -24.24 -1.21
N GLU A 265 14.99 -24.35 -0.13
CA GLU A 265 13.73 -23.60 0.09
C GLU A 265 13.95 -22.26 0.79
N ARG A 266 15.19 -21.88 1.16
CA ARG A 266 15.48 -20.60 1.80
C ARG A 266 15.66 -19.51 0.79
N TYR A 267 14.96 -18.39 1.02
CA TYR A 267 15.05 -17.17 0.23
C TYR A 267 15.10 -15.95 1.13
N ILE A 268 15.67 -14.86 0.60
CA ILE A 268 15.69 -13.54 1.21
C ILE A 268 14.88 -12.60 0.34
N ILE A 269 13.97 -11.85 0.94
CA ILE A 269 13.26 -10.73 0.32
C ILE A 269 13.95 -9.47 0.80
N GLU A 270 14.65 -8.80 -0.10
CA GLU A 270 15.30 -7.52 0.13
C GLU A 270 14.34 -6.41 -0.23
N ASP A 271 13.79 -5.71 0.77
CA ASP A 271 12.91 -4.56 0.59
C ASP A 271 13.71 -3.26 0.63
N ASP A 272 13.88 -2.66 -0.53
CA ASP A 272 14.65 -1.43 -0.75
C ASP A 272 13.72 -0.27 -1.12
N TYR A 273 13.07 0.32 -0.10
CA TYR A 273 11.99 1.27 -0.28
C TYR A 273 12.43 2.73 -0.45
N ASP A 274 13.63 3.13 0.02
CA ASP A 274 14.06 4.54 0.06
C ASP A 274 15.56 4.79 -0.21
N SER A 275 16.30 3.80 -0.67
CA SER A 275 17.75 3.91 -0.91
C SER A 275 18.15 5.02 -1.88
N GLU A 276 17.25 5.38 -2.81
CA GLU A 276 17.43 6.50 -3.73
C GLU A 276 17.47 7.86 -3.02
N LEU A 277 16.98 7.93 -1.77
CA LEU A 277 16.91 9.14 -0.95
C LEU A 277 18.07 9.28 0.05
N ARG A 278 19.14 8.52 -0.13
CA ARG A 278 20.33 8.60 0.73
C ARG A 278 20.99 9.97 0.64
N HIS A 279 21.37 10.55 1.79
CA HIS A 279 21.92 11.92 1.88
C HIS A 279 23.42 11.99 1.74
N THR A 280 24.14 10.95 2.17
CA THR A 280 25.60 10.92 2.24
C THR A 280 26.14 9.64 1.63
N GLY A 281 27.27 9.76 0.91
CA GLY A 281 27.97 8.63 0.31
C GLY A 281 27.28 8.03 -0.93
N LEU A 282 27.88 6.99 -1.46
CA LEU A 282 27.28 6.19 -2.54
C LEU A 282 26.19 5.28 -1.97
N PRO A 283 25.18 4.92 -2.79
CA PRO A 283 24.21 3.91 -2.40
C PRO A 283 24.87 2.60 -2.01
N VAL A 284 24.39 1.98 -0.92
CA VAL A 284 24.90 0.67 -0.51
C VAL A 284 24.47 -0.36 -1.56
N PRO A 285 25.39 -1.21 -2.08
CA PRO A 285 25.04 -2.22 -3.07
C PRO A 285 23.93 -3.15 -2.53
N PRO A 286 22.93 -3.48 -3.33
CA PRO A 286 21.88 -4.41 -2.91
C PRO A 286 22.43 -5.80 -2.58
N LEU A 287 21.80 -6.50 -1.64
CA LEU A 287 22.12 -7.89 -1.32
C LEU A 287 21.95 -8.79 -2.55
N PHE A 288 20.93 -8.50 -3.37
CA PHE A 288 20.68 -9.16 -4.64
C PHE A 288 21.91 -9.17 -5.57
N SER A 289 22.70 -8.08 -5.59
CA SER A 289 23.91 -8.00 -6.41
C SER A 289 25.06 -8.88 -5.92
N LEU A 290 25.02 -9.32 -4.66
CA LEU A 290 26.00 -10.18 -4.02
C LEU A 290 25.61 -11.67 -4.10
N ASP A 291 24.37 -11.95 -4.52
CA ASP A 291 23.81 -13.31 -4.55
C ASP A 291 24.27 -14.07 -5.79
N GLY A 292 25.19 -15.01 -5.62
CA GLY A 292 25.62 -15.92 -6.67
C GLY A 292 24.77 -17.18 -6.84
N GLN A 293 23.74 -17.38 -6.01
CA GLN A 293 22.95 -18.64 -5.98
C GLN A 293 21.46 -18.45 -6.33
N GLY A 294 21.02 -17.22 -6.60
CA GLY A 294 19.64 -16.92 -6.94
C GLY A 294 18.67 -17.16 -5.76
N ARG A 295 19.05 -16.69 -4.57
CA ARG A 295 18.28 -16.81 -3.33
C ARG A 295 17.66 -15.50 -2.86
N VAL A 296 18.01 -14.38 -3.47
CA VAL A 296 17.50 -13.06 -3.11
C VAL A 296 16.47 -12.59 -4.12
N LEU A 297 15.35 -12.12 -3.62
CA LEU A 297 14.33 -11.36 -4.36
C LEU A 297 14.52 -9.89 -3.97
N TYR A 298 14.71 -9.01 -4.94
CA TYR A 298 14.86 -7.58 -4.69
C TYR A 298 13.56 -6.85 -5.02
N LEU A 299 13.05 -6.07 -4.07
CA LEU A 299 11.81 -5.33 -4.18
C LEU A 299 12.04 -3.85 -3.95
N SER A 300 11.44 -3.00 -4.78
CA SER A 300 11.47 -1.55 -4.60
C SER A 300 10.20 -0.88 -5.14
N THR A 301 10.04 0.43 -4.88
CA THR A 301 8.80 1.17 -5.17
C THR A 301 9.06 2.61 -5.57
N PHE A 302 8.22 3.15 -6.43
CA PHE A 302 8.21 4.57 -6.78
C PHE A 302 7.36 5.43 -5.83
N SER A 303 6.71 4.82 -4.84
CA SER A 303 5.80 5.51 -3.91
C SER A 303 6.51 6.57 -3.06
N GLN A 304 7.77 6.35 -2.68
CA GLN A 304 8.55 7.28 -1.87
C GLN A 304 9.21 8.39 -2.69
N THR A 305 9.43 8.12 -3.97
CA THR A 305 10.21 9.02 -4.84
C THR A 305 9.36 9.85 -5.78
N ILE A 306 8.14 9.41 -6.11
CA ILE A 306 7.24 10.14 -7.02
C ILE A 306 5.94 10.52 -6.29
N ALA A 307 5.10 9.55 -5.95
CA ALA A 307 3.88 9.75 -5.17
C ALA A 307 3.36 8.43 -4.59
N PRO A 308 2.85 8.41 -3.35
CA PRO A 308 2.21 7.21 -2.77
C PRO A 308 1.02 6.69 -3.57
N SER A 309 0.28 7.59 -4.23
CA SER A 309 -0.90 7.29 -5.05
C SER A 309 -0.58 6.64 -6.39
N LEU A 310 0.65 6.72 -6.89
CA LEU A 310 1.06 6.12 -8.16
C LEU A 310 0.97 4.59 -8.15
N ARG A 311 1.17 3.98 -6.97
CA ARG A 311 1.02 2.54 -6.74
C ARG A 311 1.82 1.67 -7.71
N ILE A 312 3.02 2.06 -8.08
CA ILE A 312 3.94 1.24 -8.89
C ILE A 312 5.11 0.81 -8.02
N ALA A 313 5.31 -0.50 -7.96
CA ALA A 313 6.45 -1.17 -7.37
C ALA A 313 6.97 -2.23 -8.33
N TYR A 314 8.17 -2.72 -8.10
CA TYR A 314 8.73 -3.78 -8.93
C TYR A 314 9.51 -4.79 -8.10
N LEU A 315 9.59 -6.00 -8.64
CA LEU A 315 10.28 -7.14 -8.06
C LEU A 315 11.30 -7.65 -9.07
N CYS A 316 12.58 -7.70 -8.68
CA CYS A 316 13.60 -8.38 -9.45
C CYS A 316 13.76 -9.80 -8.91
N LEU A 317 13.59 -10.77 -9.80
CA LEU A 317 13.64 -12.20 -9.46
C LEU A 317 14.83 -12.87 -10.11
N PRO A 318 15.45 -13.85 -9.41
CA PRO A 318 16.34 -14.79 -10.07
C PRO A 318 15.62 -15.50 -11.23
N PRO A 319 16.33 -15.89 -12.31
CA PRO A 319 15.70 -16.46 -13.49
C PRO A 319 14.78 -17.66 -13.21
N GLN A 320 15.18 -18.56 -12.32
CA GLN A 320 14.38 -19.73 -11.93
C GLN A 320 13.08 -19.35 -11.21
N LEU A 321 13.06 -18.29 -10.41
CA LEU A 321 11.85 -17.81 -9.76
C LEU A 321 10.95 -17.05 -10.74
N MET A 322 11.51 -16.36 -11.70
CA MET A 322 10.73 -15.69 -12.75
C MET A 322 10.05 -16.70 -13.66
N GLU A 323 10.73 -17.79 -14.04
CA GLU A 323 10.12 -18.89 -14.79
C GLU A 323 9.01 -19.58 -14.00
N ARG A 324 9.24 -19.82 -12.70
CA ARG A 324 8.21 -20.35 -11.79
C ARG A 324 7.01 -19.41 -11.71
N LEU A 325 7.24 -18.10 -11.59
CA LEU A 325 6.19 -17.08 -11.55
C LEU A 325 5.36 -17.11 -12.83
N ARG A 326 6.03 -17.15 -13.99
CA ARG A 326 5.38 -17.24 -15.31
C ARG A 326 4.50 -18.49 -15.43
N THR A 327 5.02 -19.62 -15.02
CA THR A 327 4.31 -20.91 -15.11
C THR A 327 3.11 -20.98 -14.16
N GLN A 328 3.27 -20.48 -12.93
CA GLN A 328 2.24 -20.60 -11.89
C GLN A 328 1.21 -19.47 -11.93
N LEU A 329 1.61 -18.24 -12.26
CA LEU A 329 0.79 -17.05 -12.12
C LEU A 329 0.69 -16.21 -13.41
N GLY A 330 1.29 -16.67 -14.53
CA GLY A 330 1.29 -15.96 -15.81
C GLY A 330 -0.09 -15.78 -16.45
N PHE A 331 -1.13 -16.39 -15.90
CA PHE A 331 -2.53 -16.19 -16.33
C PHE A 331 -3.15 -14.90 -15.78
N TYR A 332 -2.50 -14.24 -14.79
CA TYR A 332 -2.95 -12.93 -14.32
C TYR A 332 -2.66 -11.84 -15.36
N ALA A 333 -3.57 -10.89 -15.48
CA ALA A 333 -3.25 -9.62 -16.13
C ALA A 333 -2.36 -8.77 -15.23
N CYS A 334 -1.52 -7.93 -15.82
CA CYS A 334 -0.75 -6.94 -15.05
C CYS A 334 -1.69 -6.01 -14.28
N ALA A 335 -1.45 -5.87 -12.98
CA ALA A 335 -2.31 -5.08 -12.09
C ALA A 335 -2.12 -3.56 -12.22
N VAL A 336 -1.05 -3.10 -12.88
CA VAL A 336 -0.75 -1.68 -13.08
C VAL A 336 -1.27 -1.25 -14.45
N PRO A 337 -2.05 -0.15 -14.54
CA PRO A 337 -2.54 0.36 -15.81
C PRO A 337 -1.41 0.70 -16.79
N SER A 338 -1.63 0.44 -18.07
CA SER A 338 -0.63 0.68 -19.12
C SER A 338 -0.26 2.15 -19.27
N PHE A 339 -1.21 3.08 -19.04
CA PHE A 339 -0.97 4.52 -19.09
C PHE A 339 0.14 4.97 -18.15
N GLU A 340 0.07 4.55 -16.89
CA GLU A 340 1.05 4.85 -15.87
C GLU A 340 2.39 4.18 -16.17
N GLN A 341 2.37 2.94 -16.64
CA GLN A 341 3.58 2.20 -16.99
C GLN A 341 4.36 2.88 -18.12
N PHE A 342 3.69 3.21 -19.24
CA PHE A 342 4.36 3.89 -20.37
C PHE A 342 4.79 5.31 -20.01
N THR A 343 3.99 6.03 -19.18
CA THR A 343 4.38 7.36 -18.71
C THR A 343 5.63 7.28 -17.85
N LEU A 344 5.68 6.35 -16.88
CA LEU A 344 6.83 6.16 -16.02
C LEU A 344 8.06 5.69 -16.80
N ALA A 345 7.90 4.76 -17.73
CA ALA A 345 8.98 4.31 -18.59
C ALA A 345 9.66 5.48 -19.33
N ARG A 346 8.85 6.35 -19.92
CA ARG A 346 9.33 7.52 -20.65
C ARG A 346 9.93 8.57 -19.71
N PHE A 347 9.34 8.77 -18.53
CA PHE A 347 9.84 9.67 -17.49
C PHE A 347 11.23 9.24 -16.98
N ILE A 348 11.48 7.93 -16.84
CA ILE A 348 12.80 7.39 -16.50
C ILE A 348 13.75 7.56 -17.68
N ALA A 349 13.37 7.08 -18.86
CA ALA A 349 14.24 7.04 -20.04
C ALA A 349 14.68 8.45 -20.53
N SER A 350 13.86 9.48 -20.32
CA SER A 350 14.20 10.88 -20.65
C SER A 350 15.17 11.52 -19.66
N GLY A 351 15.52 10.84 -18.55
CA GLY A 351 16.31 11.39 -17.45
C GLY A 351 15.53 12.38 -16.55
N ASP A 352 14.22 12.56 -16.78
CA ASP A 352 13.38 13.45 -15.94
C ASP A 352 13.27 12.90 -14.52
N TYR A 353 13.23 11.57 -14.36
CA TYR A 353 13.22 10.91 -13.05
C TYR A 353 14.48 11.22 -12.25
N GLU A 354 15.67 11.10 -12.83
CA GLU A 354 16.92 11.43 -12.13
C GLU A 354 17.00 12.92 -11.76
N ARG A 355 16.54 13.81 -12.64
CA ARG A 355 16.43 15.25 -12.33
C ARG A 355 15.46 15.50 -11.17
N HIS A 356 14.38 14.74 -11.11
CA HIS A 356 13.43 14.80 -10.00
C HIS A 356 14.04 14.30 -8.70
N LEU A 357 14.72 13.13 -8.70
CA LEU A 357 15.42 12.58 -7.53
C LEU A 357 16.44 13.56 -6.97
N ASN A 358 17.22 14.22 -7.82
CA ASN A 358 18.24 15.18 -7.39
C ASN A 358 17.61 16.40 -6.69
N ARG A 359 16.45 16.90 -7.18
CA ARG A 359 15.69 17.97 -6.51
C ARG A 359 15.13 17.49 -5.17
N LEU A 360 14.62 16.25 -5.13
CA LEU A 360 14.06 15.67 -3.92
C LEU A 360 15.12 15.45 -2.84
N ARG A 361 16.30 14.89 -3.20
CA ARG A 361 17.45 14.73 -2.30
C ARG A 361 17.93 16.07 -1.73
N LYS A 362 18.00 17.11 -2.55
CA LYS A 362 18.35 18.46 -2.11
C LYS A 362 17.33 18.99 -1.10
N ARG A 363 16.04 18.93 -1.43
CA ARG A 363 14.96 19.39 -0.55
C ARG A 363 14.96 18.65 0.79
N PHE A 364 15.07 17.33 0.78
CA PHE A 364 15.08 16.55 2.02
C PHE A 364 16.31 16.84 2.88
N ARG A 365 17.47 17.06 2.29
CA ARG A 365 18.68 17.48 3.00
C ARG A 365 18.50 18.84 3.67
N GLU A 366 17.96 19.83 2.96
CA GLU A 366 17.67 21.15 3.48
C GLU A 366 16.64 21.09 4.63
N LYS A 367 15.56 20.33 4.43
CA LYS A 367 14.50 20.16 5.44
C LYS A 367 15.00 19.45 6.68
N ARG A 368 15.78 18.37 6.52
CA ARG A 368 16.44 17.68 7.62
C ARG A 368 17.35 18.63 8.42
N ALA A 369 18.20 19.38 7.74
CA ALA A 369 19.09 20.34 8.40
C ALA A 369 18.32 21.39 9.19
N ALA A 370 17.21 21.92 8.65
CA ALA A 370 16.35 22.87 9.34
C ALA A 370 15.69 22.25 10.59
N ILE A 371 15.24 21.00 10.51
CA ILE A 371 14.63 20.30 11.64
C ILE A 371 15.65 20.01 12.74
N LEU A 372 16.84 19.54 12.38
CA LEU A 372 17.94 19.32 13.34
C LEU A 372 18.35 20.62 14.03
N ALA A 373 18.47 21.73 13.29
CA ALA A 373 18.76 23.04 13.86
C ALA A 373 17.63 23.52 14.81
N ALA A 374 16.37 23.31 14.46
CA ALA A 374 15.23 23.64 15.30
C ALA A 374 15.22 22.81 16.60
N ILE A 375 15.53 21.52 16.53
CA ILE A 375 15.67 20.68 17.74
C ILE A 375 16.80 21.20 18.61
N ALA A 376 17.98 21.49 18.04
CA ALA A 376 19.14 21.98 18.77
C ALA A 376 18.88 23.33 19.43
N ALA A 377 18.09 24.23 18.83
CA ALA A 377 17.71 25.53 19.37
C ALA A 377 16.56 25.45 20.39
N SER A 378 15.86 24.33 20.48
CA SER A 378 14.68 24.14 21.34
C SER A 378 15.08 23.72 22.78
N PRO A 379 14.18 23.87 23.77
CA PRO A 379 14.36 23.32 25.12
C PRO A 379 14.46 21.77 25.12
N LEU A 380 14.09 21.11 24.02
CA LEU A 380 14.16 19.67 23.85
C LEU A 380 15.60 19.17 23.71
N ALA A 381 16.52 20.00 23.23
CA ALA A 381 17.92 19.61 22.97
C ALA A 381 18.63 18.93 24.15
N GLN A 382 18.33 19.37 25.38
CA GLN A 382 18.90 18.80 26.59
C GLN A 382 18.21 17.52 27.08
N ARG A 383 17.16 17.08 26.39
CA ARG A 383 16.28 16.00 26.80
C ARG A 383 16.09 14.94 25.71
N CYS A 384 16.85 15.02 24.65
CA CYS A 384 16.80 14.06 23.58
C CYS A 384 18.17 13.79 22.97
N GLU A 385 18.29 12.64 22.34
CA GLU A 385 19.44 12.23 21.52
C GLU A 385 18.91 11.83 20.14
N ILE A 386 19.59 12.31 19.09
CA ILE A 386 19.24 11.98 17.69
C ILE A 386 20.05 10.75 17.29
N ILE A 387 19.36 9.76 16.72
CA ILE A 387 19.95 8.48 16.31
C ILE A 387 19.64 8.25 14.84
N GLU A 388 20.60 7.70 14.09
CA GLU A 388 20.46 7.28 12.69
C GLU A 388 19.98 8.41 11.77
N GLU A 389 20.60 9.58 11.87
CA GLU A 389 20.19 10.76 11.11
C GLU A 389 20.62 10.80 9.65
N ASN A 390 21.47 9.86 9.19
CA ASN A 390 22.24 10.01 7.95
C ASN A 390 21.62 9.38 6.70
N ALA A 391 20.49 8.72 6.79
CA ALA A 391 19.85 8.05 5.67
C ALA A 391 18.33 8.19 5.66
N GLY A 392 17.72 8.01 4.47
CA GLY A 392 16.27 7.89 4.30
C GLY A 392 15.46 9.16 4.51
N THR A 393 14.27 8.99 5.04
CA THR A 393 13.23 10.03 5.21
C THR A 393 12.92 10.33 6.67
N HIS A 394 13.56 9.62 7.62
CA HIS A 394 13.29 9.72 9.05
C HIS A 394 14.56 9.52 9.88
N PHE A 395 14.50 9.90 11.14
CA PHE A 395 15.48 9.58 12.17
C PHE A 395 14.77 9.26 13.49
N LEU A 396 15.49 8.72 14.45
CA LEU A 396 14.98 8.44 15.78
C LEU A 396 15.37 9.55 16.75
N LEU A 397 14.43 9.88 17.63
CA LEU A 397 14.62 10.81 18.72
C LEU A 397 14.45 10.05 20.04
N ARG A 398 15.56 9.70 20.70
CA ARG A 398 15.54 9.10 22.04
C ARG A 398 15.22 10.18 23.05
N LEU A 399 14.16 9.97 23.82
CA LEU A 399 13.67 10.93 24.81
C LEU A 399 14.14 10.55 26.21
N ALA A 400 14.75 11.50 26.92
CA ALA A 400 15.15 11.32 28.33
C ALA A 400 13.91 11.49 29.23
N THR A 401 13.20 10.39 29.49
CA THR A 401 11.96 10.37 30.26
C THR A 401 11.80 9.05 31.03
N SER A 402 11.10 9.11 32.17
CA SER A 402 10.63 7.91 32.89
C SER A 402 9.21 7.50 32.53
N ARG A 403 8.52 8.28 31.67
CA ARG A 403 7.17 7.99 31.22
C ARG A 403 7.19 6.92 30.14
N SER A 404 6.15 6.10 30.08
CA SER A 404 5.98 5.13 29.01
C SER A 404 5.63 5.80 27.67
N ASP A 405 5.95 5.14 26.56
CA ASP A 405 5.59 5.59 25.22
C ASP A 405 4.07 5.81 25.08
N ALA A 406 3.26 4.94 25.69
CA ALA A 406 1.80 5.04 25.68
C ALA A 406 1.29 6.26 26.44
N GLU A 407 1.90 6.60 27.60
CA GLU A 407 1.56 7.82 28.36
C GLU A 407 1.95 9.09 27.60
N LEU A 408 3.13 9.09 26.98
CA LEU A 408 3.57 10.24 26.17
C LEU A 408 2.68 10.44 24.95
N LYS A 409 2.31 9.39 24.26
CA LYS A 409 1.39 9.44 23.11
C LYS A 409 0.04 10.04 23.49
N ARG A 410 -0.55 9.58 24.61
CA ARG A 410 -1.83 10.08 25.09
C ARG A 410 -1.75 11.57 25.43
N SER A 411 -0.75 11.96 26.26
CA SER A 411 -0.59 13.35 26.66
C SER A 411 -0.23 14.29 25.49
N ALA A 412 0.46 13.78 24.47
CA ALA A 412 0.75 14.51 23.24
C ALA A 412 -0.51 14.70 22.41
N ALA A 413 -1.32 13.67 22.25
CA ALA A 413 -2.58 13.71 21.50
C ALA A 413 -3.57 14.72 22.11
N GLU A 414 -3.67 14.80 23.45
CA GLU A 414 -4.47 15.79 24.16
C GLU A 414 -4.07 17.24 23.84
N ARG A 415 -2.82 17.44 23.37
CA ARG A 415 -2.29 18.73 22.94
C ARG A 415 -2.18 18.88 21.41
N GLY A 416 -2.81 17.99 20.67
CA GLY A 416 -2.81 18.02 19.20
C GLY A 416 -1.49 17.57 18.56
N LEU A 417 -0.60 16.89 19.29
CA LEU A 417 0.67 16.37 18.79
C LEU A 417 0.59 14.84 18.61
N SER A 418 0.78 14.35 17.39
CA SER A 418 0.88 12.92 17.09
C SER A 418 2.32 12.44 17.22
N LEU A 419 2.53 11.35 17.95
CA LEU A 419 3.82 10.70 18.14
C LEU A 419 3.72 9.22 17.79
N ARG A 420 4.77 8.68 17.18
CA ARG A 420 5.00 7.23 17.05
C ARG A 420 6.33 6.86 17.65
N PHE A 421 6.36 5.72 18.32
CA PHE A 421 7.56 5.20 19.00
C PHE A 421 7.98 3.88 18.37
N LEU A 422 9.22 3.47 18.59
CA LEU A 422 9.69 2.14 18.20
C LEU A 422 8.83 1.03 18.80
N SER A 423 8.26 1.22 20.01
CA SER A 423 7.32 0.28 20.63
C SER A 423 6.08 -0.01 19.76
N ASP A 424 5.66 0.92 18.90
CA ASP A 424 4.55 0.71 17.96
C ASP A 424 4.87 -0.31 16.86
N TYR A 425 6.15 -0.58 16.66
CA TYR A 425 6.69 -1.46 15.62
C TYR A 425 7.26 -2.77 16.16
N ARG A 426 7.28 -2.93 17.50
CA ARG A 426 7.71 -4.15 18.18
C ARG A 426 6.54 -5.10 18.39
N SER A 427 6.79 -6.39 18.24
CA SER A 427 5.80 -7.44 18.49
C SER A 427 5.44 -7.55 19.96
N ASP A 428 6.41 -7.30 20.85
CA ASP A 428 6.25 -7.37 22.32
C ASP A 428 5.72 -6.06 22.95
N GLY A 429 5.59 -4.98 22.15
CA GLY A 429 5.10 -3.68 22.60
C GLY A 429 5.91 -3.01 23.73
N LYS A 430 7.11 -3.52 24.02
CA LYS A 430 7.94 -2.96 25.11
C LYS A 430 8.31 -1.52 24.84
N ASN A 431 8.26 -0.74 25.93
CA ASN A 431 8.62 0.66 25.93
C ASN A 431 10.02 0.90 25.36
N SER A 432 10.16 1.88 24.47
CA SER A 432 11.42 2.16 23.77
C SER A 432 12.04 3.49 24.16
N GLY A 433 11.22 4.48 24.54
CA GLY A 433 11.65 5.87 24.72
C GLY A 433 12.13 6.54 23.43
N CYS A 434 12.00 5.89 22.25
CA CYS A 434 12.48 6.38 20.99
C CYS A 434 11.31 6.75 20.07
N ALA A 435 11.09 8.04 19.86
CA ALA A 435 10.11 8.57 18.91
C ALA A 435 10.68 8.59 17.49
N ILE A 436 9.82 8.33 16.50
CA ILE A 436 10.17 8.39 15.08
C ILE A 436 9.84 9.79 14.56
N VAL A 437 10.81 10.45 13.94
CA VAL A 437 10.66 11.75 13.29
C VAL A 437 10.82 11.57 11.79
N ASN A 438 9.70 11.60 11.06
CA ASN A 438 9.70 11.55 9.61
C ASN A 438 9.68 12.96 9.04
N TYR A 439 10.81 13.42 8.53
CA TYR A 439 10.97 14.78 8.06
C TYR A 439 10.51 14.98 6.60
N ALA A 440 10.33 13.92 5.83
CA ALA A 440 9.94 14.05 4.42
C ALA A 440 8.58 14.75 4.27
N CYS A 441 7.62 14.40 5.11
CA CYS A 441 6.23 14.86 5.04
C CYS A 441 5.85 15.87 6.13
N MET A 442 6.81 16.40 6.89
CA MET A 442 6.54 17.25 8.04
C MET A 442 6.47 18.72 7.63
N PRO A 443 5.38 19.46 7.92
CA PRO A 443 5.35 20.91 7.74
C PRO A 443 6.29 21.59 8.76
N THR A 444 7.16 22.50 8.30
CA THR A 444 8.19 23.12 9.13
C THR A 444 7.67 24.35 9.91
N GLU A 445 6.56 24.94 9.48
CA GLU A 445 6.03 26.19 10.05
C GLU A 445 5.59 26.03 11.50
N ARG A 446 5.04 24.88 11.87
CA ARG A 446 4.54 24.57 13.22
C ARG A 446 5.54 23.79 14.09
N LEU A 447 6.70 23.46 13.54
CA LEU A 447 7.71 22.65 14.23
C LEU A 447 8.16 23.26 15.57
N PRO A 448 8.44 24.57 15.70
CA PRO A 448 8.85 25.16 16.99
C PRO A 448 7.83 24.91 18.09
N ALA A 449 6.54 25.14 17.83
CA ALA A 449 5.48 24.91 18.80
C ALA A 449 5.33 23.42 19.18
N ALA A 450 5.51 22.51 18.24
CA ALA A 450 5.50 21.07 18.49
C ALA A 450 6.67 20.62 19.38
N LEU A 451 7.88 21.17 19.15
CA LEU A 451 9.07 20.89 19.97
C LEU A 451 8.94 21.46 21.38
N GLU A 452 8.36 22.66 21.55
CA GLU A 452 8.06 23.23 22.86
C GLU A 452 7.06 22.36 23.62
N THR A 453 5.95 21.96 22.96
CA THR A 453 4.95 21.06 23.55
C THR A 453 5.58 19.74 24.00
N LEU A 454 6.44 19.14 23.18
CA LEU A 454 7.15 17.90 23.54
C LEU A 454 8.10 18.13 24.73
N ALA A 455 8.85 19.25 24.75
CA ALA A 455 9.73 19.57 25.84
C ALA A 455 8.99 19.77 27.18
N GLU A 456 7.81 20.39 27.17
CA GLU A 456 6.95 20.55 28.37
C GLU A 456 6.45 19.17 28.84
N LEU A 457 6.02 18.31 27.98
CA LEU A 457 5.60 16.94 28.33
C LEU A 457 6.70 16.14 29.02
N LEU A 458 7.97 16.42 28.69
CA LEU A 458 9.12 15.78 29.30
C LEU A 458 9.54 16.44 30.64
N ARG A 459 9.09 17.66 30.94
CA ARG A 459 9.40 18.37 32.21
C ARG A 459 8.61 17.86 33.41
N ALA A 460 7.50 17.18 33.21
CA ALA A 460 6.51 16.87 34.24
C ALA A 460 6.97 15.83 35.30
N LYS A 461 8.22 15.30 35.26
CA LYS A 461 8.88 14.57 36.38
C LYS A 461 10.39 14.79 36.37
N LYS A 462 11.00 14.98 37.56
CA LYS A 462 12.46 15.06 37.72
C LYS A 462 13.12 13.77 37.23
N ILE A 463 14.08 13.90 36.30
CA ILE A 463 14.89 12.80 35.76
C ILE A 463 16.07 12.59 36.67
N ASP A 464 16.37 11.36 37.02
CA ASP A 464 17.60 10.95 37.66
C ASP A 464 18.75 10.97 36.63
N PRO A 465 19.76 11.83 36.75
CA PRO A 465 20.86 11.93 35.78
C PRO A 465 21.67 10.63 35.59
N GLU A 466 21.72 9.80 36.63
CA GLU A 466 22.50 8.52 36.59
C GLU A 466 21.97 7.49 35.59
N ARG A 467 20.71 7.59 35.17
CA ARG A 467 20.14 6.67 34.14
C ARG A 467 20.64 6.95 32.73
N ILE A 468 21.14 8.13 32.44
CA ILE A 468 21.69 8.49 31.11
C ILE A 468 23.09 7.91 30.96
N GLU A 469 23.90 7.93 32.00
CA GLU A 469 25.27 7.36 31.99
C GLU A 469 25.27 5.82 31.97
N SER A 470 24.36 5.18 32.71
CA SER A 470 24.28 3.71 32.72
C SER A 470 23.83 3.10 31.39
N SER A 471 23.11 3.87 30.54
CA SER A 471 22.75 3.41 29.17
C SER A 471 23.91 3.57 28.20
N LYS A 472 24.81 4.54 28.39
CA LYS A 472 26.05 4.69 27.62
C LYS A 472 27.04 3.57 27.90
N ILE A 473 27.15 3.14 29.14
CA ILE A 473 28.06 2.07 29.59
C ILE A 473 27.60 0.69 29.06
N ARG A 474 26.29 0.43 28.94
CA ARG A 474 25.79 -0.84 28.37
C ARG A 474 25.92 -0.94 26.86
N ALA A 475 25.95 0.19 26.14
CA ALA A 475 26.20 0.19 24.69
C ALA A 475 27.69 0.01 24.34
N THR A 476 28.61 0.22 25.30
CA THR A 476 30.06 0.07 25.12
C THR A 476 30.65 -1.16 25.84
N GLY A 477 29.87 -1.86 26.68
CA GLY A 477 30.35 -2.94 27.55
C GLY A 477 30.11 -4.37 27.06
N GLU A 478 29.45 -4.57 25.91
CA GLU A 478 29.30 -5.91 25.28
C GLU A 478 30.24 -6.12 24.08
N ALA A 479 31.30 -5.33 24.00
CA ALA A 479 32.39 -5.53 23.05
C ALA A 479 33.66 -5.91 23.81
N SER A 480 33.65 -7.07 24.48
CA SER A 480 34.85 -7.77 24.94
C SER A 480 34.66 -9.26 24.76
#